data_d117c2613afcfcbcd0d86e4554c3da4a
#
_entry.id   d117c2613afcfcbcd0d86e4554c3da4a
#
_cell.length_a   1.000
_cell.length_b   1.000
_cell.length_c   1.000
_cell.angle_alpha   90.00
_cell.angle_beta   90.00
_cell.angle_gamma   90.00
#
_symmetry.space_group_name_H-M   'P 1'
#
loop_
_entity.id
_entity.type
_entity.pdbx_description
1 polymer ?
#
loop_
_entity_poly.entity_id
_entity_poly.type
_entity_poly.pdbx_seq_one_letter_code
_entity_poly.pdbx_strand_id
1 'polypeptide(L)'
;IGPAVLGAELVETCIAEHTIGGRSVFAPSSVGVALGREAEDPLDLLKNAELALLQAKRQGGGCARVYVRDFAALAPQDGVRLEAELRLALDENQLDVFYQPIIRLSDGALSGFEALLRWHHPVKGLIAPSDFIPHSETSGLIVNLGRFALERATRDLANWQRFFPLDRPLFTSVNVSRRQFRDPEFESFLGGLISKAEIAPGSLKLEITESALG
;
A
#
# COMPACT_ATOMS: atom_id res chain seq x y z
N ILE A 1 7.48 29.67 21.70
CA ILE A 1 6.44 28.84 21.02
C ILE A 1 6.88 27.39 21.18
N GLY A 2 6.01 26.52 21.69
CA GLY A 2 6.33 25.10 21.83
C GLY A 2 6.21 24.36 20.51
N PRO A 3 6.89 23.20 20.32
CA PRO A 3 6.93 22.46 19.07
C PRO A 3 5.53 22.01 18.58
N ALA A 4 4.62 21.70 19.51
CA ALA A 4 3.25 21.35 19.19
C ALA A 4 2.46 22.54 18.61
N VAL A 5 2.69 23.75 19.15
CA VAL A 5 2.05 24.98 18.67
C VAL A 5 2.57 25.34 17.27
N LEU A 6 3.88 25.27 17.07
CA LEU A 6 4.48 25.49 15.73
C LEU A 6 3.94 24.51 14.70
N GLY A 7 3.81 23.23 15.08
CA GLY A 7 3.23 22.21 14.20
C GLY A 7 1.77 22.51 13.85
N ALA A 8 0.96 22.96 14.81
CA ALA A 8 -0.43 23.33 14.58
C ALA A 8 -0.56 24.56 13.66
N GLU A 9 0.25 25.61 13.88
CA GLU A 9 0.30 26.79 13.02
C GLU A 9 0.68 26.44 11.57
N LEU A 10 1.63 25.52 11.38
CA LEU A 10 1.99 25.02 10.04
C LEU A 10 0.82 24.30 9.36
N VAL A 11 0.08 23.46 10.09
CA VAL A 11 -1.12 22.79 9.56
C VAL A 11 -2.16 23.83 9.15
N GLU A 12 -2.47 24.80 10.01
CA GLU A 12 -3.43 25.87 9.70
C GLU A 12 -2.99 26.71 8.50
N THR A 13 -1.70 27.02 8.39
CA THR A 13 -1.16 27.78 7.25
C THR A 13 -1.26 26.98 5.94
N CYS A 14 -1.13 25.65 6.00
CA CYS A 14 -1.23 24.76 4.83
C CYS A 14 -2.68 24.42 4.44
N ILE A 15 -3.65 24.60 5.35
CA ILE A 15 -5.09 24.47 5.03
C ILE A 15 -5.57 25.76 4.35
N ALA A 16 -4.92 26.15 3.27
CA ALA A 16 -5.38 27.27 2.46
C ALA A 16 -6.39 26.78 1.42
N GLU A 17 -7.40 27.60 1.15
CA GLU A 17 -8.28 27.39 0.01
C GLU A 17 -7.47 27.60 -1.28
N HIS A 18 -7.36 26.58 -2.09
CA HIS A 18 -6.69 26.63 -3.39
C HIS A 18 -7.72 26.64 -4.51
N THR A 19 -7.60 27.60 -5.44
CA THR A 19 -8.44 27.61 -6.64
C THR A 19 -7.75 26.86 -7.77
N ILE A 20 -8.27 25.70 -8.13
CA ILE A 20 -7.77 24.88 -9.24
C ILE A 20 -8.88 24.78 -10.30
N GLY A 21 -8.62 25.30 -11.50
CA GLY A 21 -9.60 25.26 -12.60
C GLY A 21 -10.92 25.99 -12.28
N GLY A 22 -10.90 27.06 -11.46
CA GLY A 22 -12.08 27.79 -11.03
C GLY A 22 -12.91 27.13 -9.93
N ARG A 23 -12.40 26.05 -9.31
CA ARG A 23 -13.03 25.36 -8.17
C ARG A 23 -12.17 25.52 -6.91
N SER A 24 -12.82 25.84 -5.79
CA SER A 24 -12.16 25.85 -4.48
C SER A 24 -11.90 24.44 -3.98
N VAL A 25 -10.63 24.13 -3.68
CA VAL A 25 -10.19 22.84 -3.14
C VAL A 25 -9.50 23.10 -1.80
N PHE A 26 -9.91 22.38 -0.78
CA PHE A 26 -9.24 22.33 0.51
C PHE A 26 -8.35 21.09 0.57
N ALA A 27 -7.05 21.27 0.76
CA ALA A 27 -6.08 20.21 0.91
C ALA A 27 -5.62 20.12 2.37
N PRO A 28 -6.19 19.22 3.21
CA PRO A 28 -5.71 19.05 4.58
C PRO A 28 -4.28 18.52 4.57
N SER A 29 -3.39 19.21 5.32
CA SER A 29 -1.99 18.84 5.45
C SER A 29 -1.73 18.19 6.80
N SER A 30 -0.81 17.22 6.84
CA SER A 30 -0.32 16.62 8.09
C SER A 30 1.13 17.03 8.31
N VAL A 31 1.52 17.23 9.57
CA VAL A 31 2.87 17.69 9.93
C VAL A 31 3.44 16.81 11.02
N GLY A 32 4.67 16.31 10.81
CA GLY A 32 5.47 15.65 11.83
C GLY A 32 6.59 16.58 12.33
N VAL A 33 6.75 16.71 13.63
CA VAL A 33 7.75 17.57 14.27
C VAL A 33 8.68 16.74 15.11
N ALA A 34 10.00 16.90 14.94
CA ALA A 34 11.01 16.32 15.84
C ALA A 34 11.92 17.41 16.41
N LEU A 35 12.39 17.19 17.64
CA LEU A 35 13.25 18.13 18.35
C LEU A 35 14.69 17.66 18.31
N GLY A 36 15.62 18.52 17.92
CA GLY A 36 17.04 18.22 17.80
C GLY A 36 17.75 17.82 19.11
N ARG A 37 17.09 17.99 20.27
CA ARG A 37 17.60 17.49 21.54
C ARG A 37 17.47 15.96 21.70
N GLU A 38 16.67 15.31 20.87
CA GLU A 38 16.39 13.87 20.93
C GLU A 38 17.10 13.08 19.86
N ALA A 39 17.76 13.77 18.91
CA ALA A 39 18.54 13.18 17.83
C ALA A 39 19.99 13.67 17.89
N GLU A 40 20.95 12.75 17.88
CA GLU A 40 22.39 13.04 17.81
C GLU A 40 22.85 13.25 16.38
N ASP A 41 22.14 12.66 15.41
CA ASP A 41 22.39 12.71 13.96
C ASP A 41 21.24 13.43 13.23
N PRO A 42 21.52 14.33 12.29
CA PRO A 42 20.50 14.96 11.42
C PRO A 42 19.59 13.96 10.72
N LEU A 43 20.10 12.78 10.34
CA LEU A 43 19.31 11.72 9.74
C LEU A 43 18.32 11.09 10.73
N ASP A 44 18.70 10.99 11.99
CA ASP A 44 17.80 10.49 13.04
C ASP A 44 16.71 11.52 13.35
N LEU A 45 17.04 12.79 13.31
CA LEU A 45 16.04 13.86 13.46
C LEU A 45 14.99 13.81 12.34
N LEU A 46 15.42 13.60 11.09
CA LEU A 46 14.51 13.43 9.96
C LEU A 46 13.62 12.20 10.13
N LYS A 47 14.20 11.04 10.48
CA LYS A 47 13.44 9.80 10.75
C LYS A 47 12.41 10.00 11.85
N ASN A 48 12.78 10.71 12.93
CA ASN A 48 11.87 11.01 14.03
C ASN A 48 10.69 11.90 13.58
N ALA A 49 10.95 12.90 12.72
CA ALA A 49 9.91 13.73 12.13
C ALA A 49 8.99 12.92 11.18
N GLU A 50 9.54 12.01 10.40
CA GLU A 50 8.77 11.10 9.54
C GLU A 50 7.86 10.16 10.35
N LEU A 51 8.35 9.61 11.46
CA LEU A 51 7.54 8.79 12.37
C LEU A 51 6.38 9.58 12.97
N ALA A 52 6.62 10.83 13.36
CA ALA A 52 5.56 11.72 13.85
C ALA A 52 4.54 12.05 12.74
N LEU A 53 5.00 12.29 11.51
CA LEU A 53 4.13 12.51 10.35
C LEU A 53 3.26 11.28 10.04
N LEU A 54 3.85 10.09 10.11
CA LEU A 54 3.12 8.83 9.93
C LEU A 54 2.00 8.69 10.97
N GLN A 55 2.27 9.02 12.23
CA GLN A 55 1.25 9.02 13.28
C GLN A 55 0.14 10.05 13.01
N ALA A 56 0.48 11.25 12.54
CA ALA A 56 -0.52 12.24 12.15
C ALA A 56 -1.47 11.71 11.06
N LYS A 57 -0.93 11.05 10.04
CA LYS A 57 -1.70 10.44 8.95
C LYS A 57 -2.58 9.27 9.43
N ARG A 58 -2.05 8.39 10.30
CA ARG A 58 -2.79 7.24 10.88
C ARG A 58 -3.98 7.67 11.74
N GLN A 59 -3.92 8.83 12.34
CA GLN A 59 -5.00 9.39 13.18
C GLN A 59 -6.05 10.19 12.38
N GLY A 60 -6.10 10.01 11.07
CA GLY A 60 -7.09 10.67 10.20
C GLY A 60 -6.54 11.85 9.40
N GLY A 61 -5.26 12.19 9.56
CA GLY A 61 -4.63 13.32 8.86
C GLY A 61 -5.10 14.69 9.33
N GLY A 62 -4.67 15.75 8.62
CA GLY A 62 -5.09 17.13 8.92
C GLY A 62 -4.62 17.66 10.28
N CYS A 63 -3.56 17.11 10.86
CA CYS A 63 -3.08 17.48 12.18
C CYS A 63 -1.55 17.43 12.26
N ALA A 64 -0.99 18.07 13.30
CA ALA A 64 0.42 17.96 13.65
C ALA A 64 0.65 16.93 14.78
N ARG A 65 1.79 16.25 14.73
CA ARG A 65 2.29 15.41 15.81
C ARG A 65 3.74 15.75 16.09
N VAL A 66 4.06 15.80 17.39
CA VAL A 66 5.45 15.94 17.86
C VAL A 66 5.98 14.55 18.20
N TYR A 67 7.16 14.24 17.70
CA TYR A 67 7.83 12.98 18.02
C TYR A 67 8.05 12.87 19.55
N VAL A 68 7.68 11.72 20.08
CA VAL A 68 8.00 11.28 21.45
C VAL A 68 8.69 9.93 21.37
N ARG A 69 9.62 9.64 22.30
CA ARG A 69 10.39 8.39 22.28
C ARG A 69 9.53 7.12 22.22
N ASP A 70 8.32 7.19 22.75
CA ASP A 70 7.36 6.08 22.66
C ASP A 70 6.93 5.75 21.23
N PHE A 71 7.09 6.69 20.27
CA PHE A 71 6.90 6.40 18.84
C PHE A 71 7.99 5.49 18.29
N ALA A 72 9.23 5.59 18.82
CA ALA A 72 10.33 4.68 18.46
C ALA A 72 10.15 3.28 19.05
N ALA A 73 9.47 3.14 20.19
CA ALA A 73 9.12 1.84 20.78
C ALA A 73 8.04 1.11 19.94
N LEU A 74 7.27 1.85 19.14
CA LEU A 74 6.30 1.31 18.19
C LEU A 74 6.93 0.86 16.86
N ALA A 75 8.16 1.28 16.56
CA ALA A 75 8.75 1.01 15.24
C ALA A 75 9.56 -0.30 15.11
N PRO A 76 10.45 -0.71 16.05
CA PRO A 76 11.24 -1.94 15.88
C PRO A 76 10.55 -3.22 16.41
N GLN A 77 9.80 -3.14 17.52
CA GLN A 77 9.10 -4.30 18.08
C GLN A 77 7.83 -4.62 17.29
N ASP A 78 7.11 -3.61 16.79
CA ASP A 78 5.96 -3.79 15.94
C ASP A 78 6.35 -4.38 14.58
N GLY A 79 7.51 -4.06 14.02
CA GLY A 79 7.99 -4.61 12.77
C GLY A 79 8.24 -6.13 12.83
N VAL A 80 8.95 -6.61 13.86
CA VAL A 80 9.22 -8.04 14.06
C VAL A 80 7.92 -8.79 14.39
N ARG A 81 7.07 -8.20 15.22
CA ARG A 81 5.77 -8.75 15.57
C ARG A 81 4.85 -8.78 14.36
N LEU A 82 4.77 -7.69 13.59
CA LEU A 82 3.97 -7.59 12.39
C LEU A 82 4.41 -8.61 11.33
N GLU A 83 5.73 -8.84 11.20
CA GLU A 83 6.27 -9.88 10.32
C GLU A 83 5.83 -11.27 10.75
N ALA A 84 5.90 -11.59 12.03
CA ALA A 84 5.44 -12.87 12.55
C ALA A 84 3.92 -13.05 12.37
N GLU A 85 3.13 -12.02 12.67
CA GLU A 85 1.68 -12.00 12.45
C GLU A 85 1.35 -12.16 10.95
N LEU A 86 2.12 -11.53 10.06
CA LEU A 86 1.92 -11.59 8.61
C LEU A 86 2.30 -12.98 8.02
N ARG A 87 3.29 -13.66 8.58
CA ARG A 87 3.60 -15.06 8.24
C ARG A 87 2.43 -15.99 8.56
N LEU A 88 1.87 -15.83 9.77
CA LEU A 88 0.68 -16.58 10.19
C LEU A 88 -0.53 -16.24 9.31
N ALA A 89 -0.67 -15.00 8.88
CA ALA A 89 -1.77 -14.55 8.03
C ALA A 89 -1.83 -15.30 6.68
N LEU A 90 -0.67 -15.68 6.11
CA LEU A 90 -0.60 -16.50 4.90
C LEU A 90 -1.18 -17.92 5.12
N ASP A 91 -0.88 -18.51 6.29
CA ASP A 91 -1.29 -19.87 6.61
C ASP A 91 -2.75 -19.95 7.12
N GLU A 92 -3.22 -18.89 7.78
CA GLU A 92 -4.53 -18.84 8.46
C GLU A 92 -5.66 -18.19 7.64
N ASN A 93 -5.47 -18.00 6.32
CA ASN A 93 -6.46 -17.37 5.44
C ASN A 93 -6.91 -15.97 5.89
N GLN A 94 -6.03 -15.20 6.52
CA GLN A 94 -6.31 -13.83 6.93
C GLN A 94 -6.09 -12.82 5.80
N LEU A 95 -5.52 -13.25 4.67
CA LEU A 95 -5.30 -12.41 3.50
C LEU A 95 -6.43 -12.55 2.50
N ASP A 96 -6.79 -11.45 1.87
CA ASP A 96 -7.76 -11.40 0.79
C ASP A 96 -7.33 -10.39 -0.27
N VAL A 97 -8.00 -10.43 -1.43
CA VAL A 97 -7.77 -9.48 -2.53
C VAL A 97 -9.08 -8.75 -2.82
N PHE A 98 -9.04 -7.43 -2.68
CA PHE A 98 -10.14 -6.57 -3.07
C PHE A 98 -9.87 -6.05 -4.49
N TYR A 99 -10.94 -5.70 -5.19
CA TYR A 99 -10.88 -5.33 -6.59
C TYR A 99 -11.45 -3.92 -6.80
N GLN A 100 -10.59 -3.01 -7.27
CA GLN A 100 -11.01 -1.67 -7.64
C GLN A 100 -11.34 -1.65 -9.14
N PRO A 101 -12.57 -1.27 -9.55
CA PRO A 101 -12.96 -1.28 -10.95
C PRO A 101 -12.20 -0.23 -11.76
N ILE A 102 -11.80 -0.60 -12.96
CA ILE A 102 -11.20 0.25 -13.98
C ILE A 102 -12.19 0.47 -15.10
N ILE A 103 -12.59 1.73 -15.27
CA ILE A 103 -13.62 2.14 -16.23
C ILE A 103 -12.97 2.78 -17.46
N ARG A 104 -13.44 2.42 -18.64
CA ARG A 104 -13.02 3.01 -19.91
C ARG A 104 -13.70 4.37 -20.09
N LEU A 105 -12.90 5.42 -20.24
CA LEU A 105 -13.43 6.78 -20.31
C LEU A 105 -14.24 7.08 -21.56
N SER A 106 -14.04 6.36 -22.66
CA SER A 106 -14.72 6.63 -23.92
C SER A 106 -16.20 6.27 -23.95
N ASP A 107 -16.61 5.27 -23.15
CA ASP A 107 -17.96 4.72 -23.15
C ASP A 107 -18.51 4.37 -21.75
N GLY A 108 -17.72 4.58 -20.70
CA GLY A 108 -18.12 4.25 -19.33
C GLY A 108 -18.16 2.75 -19.02
N ALA A 109 -17.69 1.89 -19.93
CA ALA A 109 -17.74 0.46 -19.71
C ALA A 109 -16.64 -0.03 -18.75
N LEU A 110 -16.96 -1.07 -17.98
CA LEU A 110 -15.98 -1.77 -17.16
C LEU A 110 -14.93 -2.43 -18.05
N SER A 111 -13.65 -2.15 -17.80
CA SER A 111 -12.52 -2.71 -18.56
C SER A 111 -11.79 -3.79 -17.78
N GLY A 112 -11.74 -3.66 -16.46
CA GLY A 112 -11.00 -4.60 -15.60
C GLY A 112 -10.99 -4.13 -14.17
N PHE A 113 -10.04 -4.67 -13.40
CA PHE A 113 -9.90 -4.38 -11.99
C PHE A 113 -8.41 -4.26 -11.60
N GLU A 114 -8.13 -3.41 -10.64
CA GLU A 114 -6.89 -3.46 -9.89
C GLU A 114 -7.06 -4.37 -8.67
N ALA A 115 -6.18 -5.34 -8.54
CA ALA A 115 -6.16 -6.27 -7.41
C ALA A 115 -5.35 -5.67 -6.26
N LEU A 116 -6.00 -5.48 -5.14
CA LEU A 116 -5.47 -4.81 -3.96
C LEU A 116 -5.48 -5.75 -2.76
N LEU A 117 -4.31 -6.15 -2.31
CA LEU A 117 -4.17 -7.03 -1.15
C LEU A 117 -4.79 -6.40 0.10
N ARG A 118 -5.43 -7.21 0.95
CA ARG A 118 -6.02 -6.81 2.23
C ARG A 118 -5.67 -7.84 3.28
N TRP A 119 -5.50 -7.36 4.51
CA TRP A 119 -5.23 -8.23 5.65
C TRP A 119 -6.34 -8.09 6.69
N HIS A 120 -7.09 -9.17 6.89
CA HIS A 120 -8.10 -9.30 7.93
C HIS A 120 -7.44 -9.78 9.22
N HIS A 121 -6.84 -8.84 9.95
CA HIS A 121 -6.17 -9.17 11.21
C HIS A 121 -7.20 -9.47 12.31
N PRO A 122 -7.05 -10.57 13.08
CA PRO A 122 -8.08 -11.03 14.04
C PRO A 122 -8.36 -10.04 15.17
N VAL A 123 -7.39 -9.17 15.50
CA VAL A 123 -7.52 -8.20 16.59
C VAL A 123 -7.66 -6.77 16.06
N LYS A 124 -6.90 -6.40 15.00
CA LYS A 124 -6.80 -5.03 14.48
C LYS A 124 -7.84 -4.74 13.38
N GLY A 125 -8.60 -5.76 12.95
CA GLY A 125 -9.54 -5.64 11.84
C GLY A 125 -8.83 -5.55 10.48
N LEU A 126 -9.39 -4.80 9.55
CA LEU A 126 -8.85 -4.68 8.20
C LEU A 126 -7.62 -3.75 8.18
N ILE A 127 -6.46 -4.30 7.85
CA ILE A 127 -5.19 -3.57 7.71
C ILE A 127 -4.95 -3.25 6.23
N ALA A 128 -4.61 -1.98 5.96
CA ALA A 128 -4.34 -1.50 4.61
C ALA A 128 -2.93 -1.91 4.13
N PRO A 129 -2.71 -2.08 2.81
CA PRO A 129 -1.40 -2.44 2.25
C PRO A 129 -0.27 -1.47 2.64
N SER A 130 -0.56 -0.17 2.75
CA SER A 130 0.39 0.85 3.20
C SER A 130 1.02 0.57 4.56
N ASP A 131 0.34 -0.19 5.40
CA ASP A 131 0.78 -0.47 6.76
C ASP A 131 1.66 -1.73 6.86
N PHE A 132 1.59 -2.66 5.92
CA PHE A 132 2.36 -3.90 5.99
C PHE A 132 3.28 -4.19 4.78
N ILE A 133 3.01 -3.62 3.60
CA ILE A 133 3.86 -3.82 2.41
C ILE A 133 5.30 -3.38 2.65
N PRO A 134 5.60 -2.17 3.21
CA PRO A 134 6.99 -1.75 3.46
C PRO A 134 7.76 -2.72 4.38
N HIS A 135 7.09 -3.27 5.40
CA HIS A 135 7.67 -4.26 6.29
C HIS A 135 7.91 -5.60 5.59
N SER A 136 6.97 -6.02 4.74
CA SER A 136 7.09 -7.26 3.98
C SER A 136 8.19 -7.18 2.91
N GLU A 137 8.44 -6.01 2.33
CA GLU A 137 9.57 -5.78 1.43
C GLU A 137 10.90 -5.91 2.16
N THR A 138 11.02 -5.32 3.34
CA THR A 138 12.24 -5.39 4.16
C THR A 138 12.54 -6.84 4.59
N SER A 139 11.55 -7.57 5.06
CA SER A 139 11.69 -8.94 5.54
C SER A 139 11.77 -9.99 4.42
N GLY A 140 11.30 -9.66 3.21
CA GLY A 140 11.20 -10.59 2.08
C GLY A 140 9.89 -11.34 1.97
N LEU A 141 8.98 -11.18 2.91
CA LEU A 141 7.63 -11.77 2.86
C LEU A 141 6.83 -11.30 1.66
N ILE A 142 7.18 -10.15 1.07
CA ILE A 142 6.54 -9.61 -0.12
C ILE A 142 6.51 -10.62 -1.28
N VAL A 143 7.48 -11.53 -1.39
CA VAL A 143 7.50 -12.59 -2.41
C VAL A 143 6.31 -13.52 -2.23
N ASN A 144 6.06 -13.98 -1.01
CA ASN A 144 4.95 -14.89 -0.71
C ASN A 144 3.60 -14.18 -0.82
N LEU A 145 3.51 -12.94 -0.32
CA LEU A 145 2.31 -12.12 -0.44
C LEU A 145 1.92 -11.85 -1.90
N GLY A 146 2.90 -11.60 -2.74
CA GLY A 146 2.66 -11.36 -4.14
C GLY A 146 2.31 -12.63 -4.91
N ARG A 147 2.89 -13.79 -4.58
CA ARG A 147 2.45 -15.08 -5.11
C ARG A 147 0.98 -15.32 -4.77
N PHE A 148 0.58 -15.13 -3.52
CA PHE A 148 -0.81 -15.21 -3.08
C PHE A 148 -1.73 -14.27 -3.87
N ALA A 149 -1.34 -12.99 -4.00
CA ALA A 149 -2.14 -12.00 -4.74
C ALA A 149 -2.31 -12.36 -6.22
N LEU A 150 -1.23 -12.80 -6.88
CA LEU A 150 -1.25 -13.22 -8.28
C LEU A 150 -2.11 -14.47 -8.49
N GLU A 151 -1.99 -15.49 -7.65
CA GLU A 151 -2.80 -16.70 -7.72
C GLU A 151 -4.29 -16.39 -7.53
N ARG A 152 -4.62 -15.57 -6.53
CA ARG A 152 -6.00 -15.17 -6.25
C ARG A 152 -6.58 -14.35 -7.39
N ALA A 153 -5.88 -13.31 -7.84
CA ALA A 153 -6.32 -12.44 -8.91
C ALA A 153 -6.50 -13.20 -10.23
N THR A 154 -5.59 -14.10 -10.56
CA THR A 154 -5.68 -14.91 -11.79
C THR A 154 -6.86 -15.87 -11.75
N ARG A 155 -7.09 -16.54 -10.63
CA ARG A 155 -8.24 -17.43 -10.44
C ARG A 155 -9.58 -16.67 -10.55
N ASP A 156 -9.66 -15.52 -9.91
CA ASP A 156 -10.89 -14.72 -9.91
C ASP A 156 -11.15 -14.14 -11.32
N LEU A 157 -10.09 -13.70 -12.02
CA LEU A 157 -10.17 -13.25 -13.43
C LEU A 157 -10.68 -14.36 -14.35
N ALA A 158 -10.17 -15.60 -14.24
CA ALA A 158 -10.63 -16.74 -15.01
C ALA A 158 -12.12 -17.01 -14.78
N ASN A 159 -12.58 -16.94 -13.53
CA ASN A 159 -13.99 -17.07 -13.20
C ASN A 159 -14.83 -15.96 -13.84
N TRP A 160 -14.40 -14.70 -13.75
CA TRP A 160 -15.15 -13.59 -14.36
C TRP A 160 -15.23 -13.71 -15.87
N GLN A 161 -14.14 -14.04 -16.56
CA GLN A 161 -14.16 -14.23 -18.01
C GLN A 161 -15.07 -15.40 -18.44
N ARG A 162 -15.13 -16.45 -17.64
CA ARG A 162 -16.02 -17.59 -17.89
C ARG A 162 -17.49 -17.27 -17.67
N PHE A 163 -17.82 -16.55 -16.57
CA PHE A 163 -19.21 -16.25 -16.22
C PHE A 163 -19.77 -15.02 -16.91
N PHE A 164 -18.90 -14.08 -17.32
CA PHE A 164 -19.26 -12.84 -17.98
C PHE A 164 -18.46 -12.69 -19.29
N PRO A 165 -18.77 -13.50 -20.32
CA PRO A 165 -18.09 -13.39 -21.61
C PRO A 165 -18.44 -12.06 -22.26
N LEU A 166 -17.44 -11.20 -22.44
CA LEU A 166 -17.53 -9.91 -23.10
C LEU A 166 -16.75 -9.93 -24.41
N ASP A 167 -17.16 -9.15 -25.40
CA ASP A 167 -16.40 -8.97 -26.67
C ASP A 167 -14.96 -8.54 -26.41
N ARG A 168 -14.74 -7.76 -25.36
CA ARG A 168 -13.43 -7.42 -24.83
C ARG A 168 -13.28 -8.02 -23.44
N PRO A 169 -12.46 -9.06 -23.29
CA PRO A 169 -12.27 -9.70 -21.99
C PRO A 169 -11.82 -8.72 -20.92
N LEU A 170 -12.36 -8.90 -19.71
CA LEU A 170 -11.89 -8.16 -18.54
C LEU A 170 -10.41 -8.46 -18.30
N PHE A 171 -9.69 -7.47 -17.78
CA PHE A 171 -8.33 -7.66 -17.30
C PHE A 171 -8.23 -7.42 -15.80
N THR A 172 -7.18 -7.91 -15.20
CA THR A 172 -6.80 -7.58 -13.81
C THR A 172 -5.35 -7.13 -13.78
N SER A 173 -5.08 -6.00 -13.12
CA SER A 173 -3.74 -5.56 -12.80
C SER A 173 -3.37 -5.95 -11.38
N VAL A 174 -2.12 -6.35 -11.16
CA VAL A 174 -1.57 -6.74 -9.88
C VAL A 174 -0.25 -6.01 -9.66
N ASN A 175 -0.12 -5.35 -8.53
CA ASN A 175 1.11 -4.67 -8.13
C ASN A 175 2.22 -5.69 -7.81
N VAL A 176 3.41 -5.48 -8.36
CA VAL A 176 4.60 -6.33 -8.18
C VAL A 176 5.75 -5.49 -7.67
N SER A 177 6.32 -5.90 -6.55
CA SER A 177 7.50 -5.23 -5.98
C SER A 177 8.78 -5.56 -6.75
N ARG A 178 9.77 -4.66 -6.64
CA ARG A 178 11.11 -4.89 -7.19
C ARG A 178 11.74 -6.20 -6.70
N ARG A 179 11.51 -6.55 -5.43
CA ARG A 179 12.07 -7.75 -4.83
C ARG A 179 11.48 -9.03 -5.41
N GLN A 180 10.18 -9.03 -5.69
CA GLN A 180 9.52 -10.13 -6.40
C GLN A 180 10.03 -10.27 -7.83
N PHE A 181 10.15 -9.16 -8.55
CA PHE A 181 10.63 -9.16 -9.93
C PHE A 181 12.07 -9.68 -10.07
N ARG A 182 12.88 -9.54 -9.01
CA ARG A 182 14.25 -10.07 -8.95
C ARG A 182 14.36 -11.50 -8.42
N ASP A 183 13.27 -12.09 -7.98
CA ASP A 183 13.25 -13.50 -7.56
C ASP A 183 13.49 -14.40 -8.78
N PRO A 184 14.54 -15.25 -8.78
CA PRO A 184 14.84 -16.12 -9.93
C PRO A 184 13.69 -17.07 -10.30
N GLU A 185 12.82 -17.40 -9.35
CA GLU A 185 11.67 -18.27 -9.59
C GLU A 185 10.44 -17.53 -10.11
N PHE A 186 10.43 -16.19 -10.11
CA PHE A 186 9.25 -15.40 -10.43
C PHE A 186 8.74 -15.64 -11.86
N GLU A 187 9.63 -15.69 -12.84
CA GLU A 187 9.27 -15.93 -14.25
C GLU A 187 8.65 -17.32 -14.43
N SER A 188 9.28 -18.35 -13.85
CA SER A 188 8.79 -19.74 -13.90
C SER A 188 7.43 -19.88 -13.20
N PHE A 189 7.27 -19.25 -12.03
CA PHE A 189 6.01 -19.22 -11.30
C PHE A 189 4.91 -18.56 -12.14
N LEU A 190 5.17 -17.39 -12.70
CA LEU A 190 4.19 -16.62 -13.50
C LEU A 190 3.81 -17.38 -14.77
N GLY A 191 4.79 -17.96 -15.47
CA GLY A 191 4.54 -18.82 -16.65
C GLY A 191 3.66 -20.02 -16.31
N GLY A 192 3.95 -20.69 -15.20
CA GLY A 192 3.14 -21.81 -14.70
C GLY A 192 1.72 -21.40 -14.29
N LEU A 193 1.56 -20.20 -13.71
CA LEU A 193 0.27 -19.66 -13.32
C LEU A 193 -0.59 -19.34 -14.55
N ILE A 194 -0.03 -18.60 -15.51
CA ILE A 194 -0.75 -18.21 -16.74
C ILE A 194 -1.13 -19.43 -17.58
N SER A 195 -0.24 -20.40 -17.71
CA SER A 195 -0.50 -21.60 -18.54
C SER A 195 -1.65 -22.47 -18.00
N LYS A 196 -1.95 -22.39 -16.71
CA LYS A 196 -3.03 -23.15 -16.06
C LYS A 196 -4.36 -22.37 -15.97
N ALA A 197 -4.32 -21.07 -16.13
CA ALA A 197 -5.41 -20.20 -15.70
C ALA A 197 -6.54 -20.05 -16.72
N GLU A 198 -6.44 -20.54 -17.95
CA GLU A 198 -7.48 -20.40 -19.00
C GLU A 198 -8.01 -18.94 -19.15
N ILE A 199 -7.14 -17.96 -18.99
CA ILE A 199 -7.45 -16.54 -19.14
C ILE A 199 -7.10 -16.03 -20.55
N ALA A 200 -7.81 -15.02 -21.02
CA ALA A 200 -7.51 -14.39 -22.31
C ALA A 200 -6.08 -13.82 -22.32
N PRO A 201 -5.34 -13.98 -23.44
CA PRO A 201 -3.98 -13.42 -23.54
C PRO A 201 -3.94 -11.92 -23.24
N GLY A 202 -2.98 -11.48 -22.42
CA GLY A 202 -2.81 -10.07 -22.03
C GLY A 202 -3.81 -9.52 -21.03
N SER A 203 -4.69 -10.36 -20.46
CA SER A 203 -5.67 -9.93 -19.46
C SER A 203 -5.14 -9.91 -18.02
N LEU A 204 -4.05 -10.59 -17.72
CA LEU A 204 -3.29 -10.37 -16.48
C LEU A 204 -2.21 -9.33 -16.74
N LYS A 205 -2.23 -8.21 -16.01
CA LYS A 205 -1.27 -7.12 -16.10
C LYS A 205 -0.47 -7.02 -14.82
N LEU A 206 0.83 -6.77 -14.93
CA LEU A 206 1.70 -6.53 -13.79
C LEU A 206 2.01 -5.04 -13.72
N GLU A 207 1.77 -4.43 -12.57
CA GLU A 207 2.11 -3.03 -12.32
C GLU A 207 3.37 -2.96 -11.46
N ILE A 208 4.41 -2.33 -12.02
CA ILE A 208 5.70 -2.14 -11.34
C ILE A 208 5.77 -0.67 -10.95
N THR A 209 5.91 -0.38 -9.66
CA THR A 209 6.01 1.01 -9.16
C THR A 209 7.34 1.65 -9.57
N GLU A 210 7.38 2.98 -9.77
CA GLU A 210 8.60 3.72 -10.13
C GLU A 210 9.75 3.47 -9.14
N SER A 211 9.47 3.37 -7.85
CA SER A 211 10.44 2.99 -6.82
C SER A 211 11.03 1.58 -7.04
N ALA A 212 10.41 0.77 -7.90
CA ALA A 212 10.91 -0.55 -8.26
C ALA A 212 11.94 -0.52 -9.41
N LEU A 213 12.07 0.58 -10.17
CA LEU A 213 12.93 0.72 -11.35
C LEU A 213 14.22 1.52 -11.08
N GLY A 214 14.34 2.17 -9.92
CA GLY A 214 15.48 3.00 -9.50
C GLY A 214 16.64 2.23 -8.83
#